data_70dc95b971ff3963c52a07e65e2a6f30
#
_entry.id   70dc95b971ff3963c52a07e65e2a6f30
#
_cell.length_a   1.000
_cell.length_b   1.000
_cell.length_c   1.000
_cell.angle_alpha   90.00
_cell.angle_beta   90.00
_cell.angle_gamma   90.00
#
_symmetry.space_group_name_H-M   'P 1'
#
loop_
_entity.id
_entity.type
_entity.pdbx_description
1 polymer ?
#
loop_
_entity_poly.entity_id
_entity_poly.type
_entity_poly.pdbx_seq_one_letter_code
_entity_poly.pdbx_strand_id
1 'polypeptide(L)'
;MYKKARVIAFYLPQYHPIPENDMFWGKGFTEWTNVGKAKPLFKGHYQPKVPADLGYYDLRLPEVREEQVNLAKYAGIEGFCYWHYWFGSGKELLERPFNEVVNSGHPNFPFCLGWANHTWSTKTWSASNSQFKETVIMEQTYPGEEDYKLHFNTYLKAFKDSRYIRVDGKLLFVIFSPLSIPNFVEMKRIWNNLAMENGLKGFYFIGIAENYTVTNNTTSHSIKKRYTYSSLAKKAESVYNNLFEKGFDAVNSRGSNRAQVLSDSPLVYYFKRFMMKVFNLKIIVKYNYKDIINNYYVKEDKRDNVYPTIIPNFDRSPRAGKNTTNIWYNSTPELFRKQIIKAMDLIKDRDEEHKILFLQSWNEWGEGNYVEPDLKYGRKFLDVLRELLISK
;
A
#
# COMPACT_ATOMS: atom_id res chain seq x y z
N MET A 1 2.70 2.36 -27.97
CA MET A 1 2.64 3.54 -27.09
C MET A 1 3.83 3.47 -26.13
N TYR A 2 4.61 4.52 -26.09
CA TYR A 2 5.73 4.64 -25.15
C TYR A 2 5.19 5.08 -23.79
N LYS A 3 5.58 4.38 -22.72
CA LYS A 3 5.22 4.75 -21.34
C LYS A 3 6.34 5.54 -20.71
N LYS A 4 6.02 6.70 -20.13
CA LYS A 4 7.00 7.58 -19.46
C LYS A 4 7.46 7.07 -18.10
N ALA A 5 6.72 6.14 -17.50
CA ALA A 5 7.07 5.45 -16.26
C ALA A 5 6.35 4.11 -16.18
N ARG A 6 6.94 3.16 -15.46
CA ARG A 6 6.36 1.87 -15.09
C ARG A 6 5.55 2.05 -13.81
N VAL A 7 4.22 2.08 -13.90
CA VAL A 7 3.35 2.22 -12.72
C VAL A 7 2.83 0.86 -12.30
N ILE A 8 3.17 0.43 -11.09
CA ILE A 8 2.75 -0.83 -10.48
C ILE A 8 1.78 -0.49 -9.35
N ALA A 9 0.54 -0.95 -9.43
CA ALA A 9 -0.50 -0.62 -8.47
C ALA A 9 -0.67 -1.73 -7.42
N PHE A 10 -0.61 -1.38 -6.14
CA PHE A 10 -0.97 -2.31 -5.07
C PHE A 10 -2.43 -2.70 -5.19
N TYR A 11 -2.71 -4.00 -5.04
CA TYR A 11 -4.02 -4.59 -5.23
C TYR A 11 -4.46 -5.38 -3.99
N LEU A 12 -5.61 -4.99 -3.42
CA LEU A 12 -6.19 -5.63 -2.24
C LEU A 12 -7.16 -6.74 -2.64
N PRO A 13 -6.96 -8.01 -2.24
CA PRO A 13 -7.85 -9.11 -2.57
C PRO A 13 -9.08 -9.26 -1.64
N GLN A 14 -9.28 -8.36 -0.68
CA GLN A 14 -10.27 -8.45 0.43
C GLN A 14 -11.72 -8.14 -0.01
N TYR A 15 -12.14 -8.53 -1.21
CA TYR A 15 -13.49 -8.29 -1.72
C TYR A 15 -14.25 -9.58 -2.03
N HIS A 16 -14.02 -10.60 -1.20
CA HIS A 16 -14.80 -11.83 -1.12
C HIS A 16 -14.79 -12.33 0.33
N PRO A 17 -15.85 -12.99 0.79
CA PRO A 17 -15.89 -13.52 2.14
C PRO A 17 -14.95 -14.70 2.33
N ILE A 18 -14.35 -14.79 3.51
CA ILE A 18 -13.54 -15.93 3.97
C ILE A 18 -13.97 -16.31 5.39
N PRO A 19 -13.84 -17.59 5.79
CA PRO A 19 -14.30 -18.06 7.12
C PRO A 19 -13.67 -17.28 8.28
N GLU A 20 -12.40 -16.92 8.18
CA GLU A 20 -11.67 -16.18 9.20
C GLU A 20 -12.27 -14.80 9.43
N ASN A 21 -12.64 -14.10 8.37
CA ASN A 21 -13.31 -12.80 8.47
C ASN A 21 -14.74 -12.93 9.01
N ASP A 22 -15.46 -13.95 8.56
CA ASP A 22 -16.83 -14.21 8.99
C ASP A 22 -16.91 -14.46 10.51
N MET A 23 -15.91 -15.15 11.06
CA MET A 23 -15.82 -15.44 12.50
C MET A 23 -15.71 -14.15 13.35
N PHE A 24 -14.96 -13.15 12.89
CA PHE A 24 -14.65 -11.94 13.68
C PHE A 24 -15.57 -10.75 13.36
N TRP A 25 -16.06 -10.68 12.11
CA TRP A 25 -16.76 -9.49 11.61
C TRP A 25 -18.22 -9.76 11.22
N GLY A 26 -18.62 -11.03 11.26
CA GLY A 26 -19.95 -11.49 10.84
C GLY A 26 -19.96 -12.05 9.42
N LYS A 27 -20.92 -12.94 9.19
CA LYS A 27 -21.06 -13.71 7.96
C LYS A 27 -21.16 -12.81 6.72
N GLY A 28 -20.36 -13.12 5.71
CA GLY A 28 -20.34 -12.38 4.44
C GLY A 28 -19.48 -11.10 4.49
N PHE A 29 -18.63 -10.94 5.50
CA PHE A 29 -17.79 -9.76 5.62
C PHE A 29 -16.79 -9.64 4.45
N THR A 30 -16.75 -8.45 3.86
CA THR A 30 -15.73 -7.99 2.93
C THR A 30 -15.37 -6.54 3.25
N GLU A 31 -14.37 -5.96 2.58
CA GLU A 31 -14.05 -4.55 2.74
C GLU A 31 -15.24 -3.62 2.42
N TRP A 32 -16.16 -4.07 1.55
CA TRP A 32 -17.40 -3.33 1.25
C TRP A 32 -18.28 -3.10 2.48
N THR A 33 -18.23 -3.98 3.48
CA THR A 33 -18.94 -3.80 4.76
C THR A 33 -18.46 -2.54 5.48
N ASN A 34 -17.15 -2.26 5.45
CA ASN A 34 -16.59 -1.04 6.02
C ASN A 34 -16.94 0.19 5.19
N VAL A 35 -16.81 0.10 3.88
CA VAL A 35 -17.09 1.20 2.94
C VAL A 35 -18.56 1.63 3.00
N GLY A 36 -19.48 0.67 2.94
CA GLY A 36 -20.93 0.94 2.93
C GLY A 36 -21.47 1.55 4.23
N LYS A 37 -20.88 1.20 5.39
CA LYS A 37 -21.29 1.76 6.69
C LYS A 37 -20.64 3.10 7.02
N ALA A 38 -19.70 3.58 6.23
CA ALA A 38 -18.98 4.82 6.49
C ALA A 38 -19.94 6.03 6.50
N LYS A 39 -19.63 6.99 7.36
CA LYS A 39 -20.43 8.23 7.51
C LYS A 39 -19.53 9.46 7.48
N PRO A 40 -20.03 10.61 6.98
CA PRO A 40 -19.31 11.87 7.10
C PRO A 40 -19.02 12.20 8.57
N LEU A 41 -17.79 12.55 8.89
CA LEU A 41 -17.38 12.90 10.26
C LEU A 41 -17.33 14.42 10.48
N PHE A 42 -17.34 15.22 9.41
CA PHE A 42 -17.38 16.67 9.44
C PHE A 42 -18.00 17.23 8.14
N LYS A 43 -18.35 18.50 8.12
CA LYS A 43 -18.94 19.16 6.93
C LYS A 43 -17.96 19.10 5.74
N GLY A 44 -18.42 18.55 4.62
CA GLY A 44 -17.62 18.39 3.40
C GLY A 44 -16.76 17.12 3.38
N HIS A 45 -16.84 16.25 4.38
CA HIS A 45 -16.20 14.94 4.34
C HIS A 45 -16.91 14.03 3.34
N TYR A 46 -16.19 13.57 2.31
CA TYR A 46 -16.74 12.67 1.29
C TYR A 46 -16.77 11.23 1.80
N GLN A 47 -17.90 10.83 2.38
CA GLN A 47 -18.24 9.47 2.80
C GLN A 47 -19.78 9.30 2.77
N PRO A 48 -20.31 8.09 2.52
CA PRO A 48 -19.56 6.95 2.01
C PRO A 48 -19.07 7.19 0.58
N LYS A 49 -17.96 6.54 0.23
CA LYS A 49 -17.47 6.50 -1.15
C LYS A 49 -18.17 5.36 -1.86
N VAL A 50 -18.80 5.64 -2.98
CA VAL A 50 -19.61 4.65 -3.70
C VAL A 50 -18.96 4.35 -5.05
N PRO A 51 -18.70 3.06 -5.36
CA PRO A 51 -18.14 2.67 -6.64
C PRO A 51 -19.12 2.98 -7.79
N ALA A 52 -18.56 3.37 -8.95
CA ALA A 52 -19.32 3.63 -10.17
C ALA A 52 -19.28 2.42 -11.11
N ASP A 53 -18.30 2.37 -12.02
CA ASP A 53 -18.25 1.43 -13.15
C ASP A 53 -18.29 -0.05 -12.74
N LEU A 54 -17.63 -0.41 -11.65
CA LEU A 54 -17.51 -1.80 -11.19
C LEU A 54 -18.57 -2.22 -10.15
N GLY A 55 -19.29 -1.25 -9.56
CA GLY A 55 -20.20 -1.53 -8.45
C GLY A 55 -19.49 -2.09 -7.22
N TYR A 56 -20.27 -2.65 -6.29
CA TYR A 56 -19.79 -3.41 -5.13
C TYR A 56 -19.50 -4.85 -5.56
N TYR A 57 -18.34 -5.07 -6.12
CA TYR A 57 -17.96 -6.32 -6.76
C TYR A 57 -17.52 -7.42 -5.80
N ASP A 58 -17.48 -8.65 -6.31
CA ASP A 58 -16.86 -9.81 -5.69
C ASP A 58 -15.69 -10.29 -6.56
N LEU A 59 -14.49 -10.37 -5.99
CA LEU A 59 -13.29 -10.76 -6.73
C LEU A 59 -13.22 -12.24 -7.13
N ARG A 60 -14.18 -13.05 -6.73
CA ARG A 60 -14.34 -14.42 -7.24
C ARG A 60 -14.85 -14.46 -8.68
N LEU A 61 -15.46 -13.36 -9.15
CA LEU A 61 -15.98 -13.23 -10.50
C LEU A 61 -14.87 -12.87 -11.48
N PRO A 62 -14.54 -13.70 -12.47
CA PRO A 62 -13.48 -13.41 -13.44
C PRO A 62 -13.79 -12.16 -14.29
N GLU A 63 -15.06 -11.88 -14.58
CA GLU A 63 -15.51 -10.72 -15.34
C GLU A 63 -15.13 -9.42 -14.64
N VAL A 64 -15.20 -9.37 -13.32
CA VAL A 64 -14.78 -8.20 -12.52
C VAL A 64 -13.29 -7.97 -12.67
N ARG A 65 -12.48 -9.03 -12.58
CA ARG A 65 -11.02 -8.93 -12.71
C ARG A 65 -10.61 -8.50 -14.13
N GLU A 66 -11.32 -8.96 -15.15
CA GLU A 66 -11.10 -8.51 -16.53
C GLU A 66 -11.42 -7.01 -16.68
N GLU A 67 -12.55 -6.53 -16.16
CA GLU A 67 -12.92 -5.13 -16.27
C GLU A 67 -11.95 -4.22 -15.45
N GLN A 68 -11.48 -4.65 -14.29
CA GLN A 68 -10.43 -3.95 -13.56
C GLN A 68 -9.15 -3.81 -14.41
N VAL A 69 -8.76 -4.86 -15.11
CA VAL A 69 -7.61 -4.84 -16.02
C VAL A 69 -7.84 -3.93 -17.23
N ASN A 70 -9.04 -3.90 -17.81
CA ASN A 70 -9.38 -2.98 -18.88
C ASN A 70 -9.21 -1.52 -18.43
N LEU A 71 -9.70 -1.18 -17.25
CA LEU A 71 -9.53 0.16 -16.66
C LEU A 71 -8.06 0.47 -16.35
N ALA A 72 -7.28 -0.50 -15.85
CA ALA A 72 -5.86 -0.34 -15.56
C ALA A 72 -5.03 -0.12 -16.84
N LYS A 73 -5.30 -0.90 -17.89
CA LYS A 73 -4.70 -0.71 -19.23
C LYS A 73 -5.04 0.66 -19.81
N TYR A 74 -6.31 1.08 -19.68
CA TYR A 74 -6.75 2.42 -20.09
C TYR A 74 -5.93 3.52 -19.43
N ALA A 75 -5.67 3.39 -18.13
CA ALA A 75 -4.90 4.37 -17.35
C ALA A 75 -3.38 4.32 -17.61
N GLY A 76 -2.86 3.32 -18.33
CA GLY A 76 -1.44 3.14 -18.59
C GLY A 76 -0.68 2.45 -17.46
N ILE A 77 -1.37 1.85 -16.49
CA ILE A 77 -0.75 1.04 -15.43
C ILE A 77 -0.08 -0.17 -16.06
N GLU A 78 1.10 -0.53 -15.58
CA GLU A 78 1.86 -1.68 -16.09
C GLU A 78 1.30 -2.98 -15.58
N GLY A 79 1.01 -3.07 -14.28
CA GLY A 79 0.55 -4.28 -13.65
C GLY A 79 0.12 -4.11 -12.21
N PHE A 80 -0.38 -5.17 -11.62
CA PHE A 80 -0.81 -5.20 -10.23
C PHE A 80 0.22 -5.87 -9.32
N CYS A 81 0.49 -5.26 -8.16
CA CYS A 81 1.19 -5.89 -7.04
C CYS A 81 0.13 -6.43 -6.09
N TYR A 82 -0.15 -7.74 -6.20
CA TYR A 82 -1.15 -8.37 -5.33
C TYR A 82 -0.61 -8.51 -3.91
N TRP A 83 -1.33 -7.98 -2.92
CA TRP A 83 -1.08 -8.34 -1.54
C TRP A 83 -1.36 -9.81 -1.34
N HIS A 84 -0.36 -10.57 -0.88
CA HIS A 84 -0.54 -11.94 -0.45
C HIS A 84 -0.21 -12.07 1.03
N TYR A 85 -0.87 -12.99 1.68
CA TYR A 85 -0.86 -13.13 3.14
C TYR A 85 -0.38 -14.52 3.51
N TRP A 86 0.95 -14.67 3.60
CA TRP A 86 1.61 -15.86 4.10
C TRP A 86 1.99 -15.65 5.55
N PHE A 87 1.41 -16.44 6.47
CA PHE A 87 1.60 -16.28 7.92
C PHE A 87 2.62 -17.27 8.50
N GLY A 88 3.25 -18.09 7.66
CA GLY A 88 4.14 -19.17 8.04
C GLY A 88 3.44 -20.53 8.15
N SER A 89 4.22 -21.61 8.05
CA SER A 89 3.77 -23.01 8.13
C SER A 89 2.63 -23.35 7.17
N GLY A 90 2.66 -22.78 5.96
CA GLY A 90 1.64 -23.04 4.92
C GLY A 90 0.30 -22.34 5.16
N LYS A 91 0.20 -21.40 6.10
CA LYS A 91 -1.04 -20.67 6.36
C LYS A 91 -1.15 -19.46 5.44
N GLU A 92 -2.18 -19.48 4.59
CA GLU A 92 -2.51 -18.40 3.66
C GLU A 92 -3.92 -17.88 3.90
N LEU A 93 -4.16 -16.62 3.58
CA LEU A 93 -5.50 -16.02 3.54
C LEU A 93 -5.67 -15.17 2.27
N LEU A 94 -6.91 -15.12 1.75
CA LEU A 94 -7.30 -14.30 0.59
C LEU A 94 -6.57 -14.65 -0.72
N GLU A 95 -5.98 -15.82 -0.81
CA GLU A 95 -5.18 -16.30 -1.95
C GLU A 95 -6.01 -16.56 -3.21
N ARG A 96 -7.32 -16.80 -3.06
CA ARG A 96 -8.20 -17.29 -4.14
C ARG A 96 -8.20 -16.40 -5.39
N PRO A 97 -8.38 -15.07 -5.36
CA PRO A 97 -8.40 -14.25 -6.58
C PRO A 97 -7.08 -14.32 -7.35
N PHE A 98 -5.94 -14.32 -6.65
CA PHE A 98 -4.64 -14.42 -7.28
C PHE A 98 -4.39 -15.81 -7.88
N ASN A 99 -4.70 -16.87 -7.13
CA ASN A 99 -4.55 -18.24 -7.61
C ASN A 99 -5.39 -18.52 -8.86
N GLU A 100 -6.61 -17.99 -8.93
CA GLU A 100 -7.46 -18.09 -10.13
C GLU A 100 -6.84 -17.36 -11.33
N VAL A 101 -6.25 -16.17 -11.15
CA VAL A 101 -5.53 -15.43 -12.21
C VAL A 101 -4.33 -16.22 -12.74
N VAL A 102 -3.55 -16.86 -11.85
CA VAL A 102 -2.40 -17.67 -12.23
C VAL A 102 -2.84 -18.96 -12.92
N ASN A 103 -3.89 -19.61 -12.39
CA ASN A 103 -4.34 -20.91 -12.89
C ASN A 103 -5.04 -20.81 -14.25
N SER A 104 -5.86 -19.78 -14.45
CA SER A 104 -6.59 -19.58 -15.71
C SER A 104 -5.76 -18.93 -16.81
N GLY A 105 -4.68 -18.21 -16.46
CA GLY A 105 -3.98 -17.32 -17.39
C GLY A 105 -4.70 -15.99 -17.66
N HIS A 106 -5.84 -15.75 -17.02
CA HIS A 106 -6.70 -14.59 -17.22
C HIS A 106 -7.00 -13.84 -15.91
N PRO A 107 -7.10 -12.51 -15.94
CA PRO A 107 -6.85 -11.62 -17.08
C PRO A 107 -5.38 -11.63 -17.53
N ASN A 108 -5.13 -11.45 -18.82
CA ASN A 108 -3.78 -11.28 -19.36
C ASN A 108 -3.25 -9.87 -19.04
N PHE A 109 -2.64 -9.77 -17.87
CA PHE A 109 -2.09 -8.52 -17.35
C PHE A 109 -0.88 -8.81 -16.44
N PRO A 110 0.18 -7.98 -16.49
CA PRO A 110 1.34 -8.19 -15.64
C PRO A 110 1.02 -8.08 -14.16
N PHE A 111 1.73 -8.88 -13.36
CA PHE A 111 1.58 -8.88 -11.90
C PHE A 111 2.89 -9.18 -11.18
N CYS A 112 2.95 -8.82 -9.92
CA CYS A 112 3.91 -9.29 -8.94
C CYS A 112 3.25 -9.50 -7.58
N LEU A 113 3.99 -10.01 -6.62
CA LEU A 113 3.51 -10.22 -5.26
C LEU A 113 4.08 -9.20 -4.30
N GLY A 114 3.24 -8.76 -3.36
CA GLY A 114 3.61 -7.99 -2.19
C GLY A 114 3.27 -8.77 -0.93
N TRP A 115 4.27 -9.21 -0.16
CA TRP A 115 4.04 -9.94 1.08
C TRP A 115 3.61 -8.99 2.19
N ALA A 116 2.33 -9.08 2.59
CA ALA A 116 1.75 -8.34 3.70
C ALA A 116 2.06 -9.06 5.03
N ASN A 117 3.34 -9.14 5.36
CA ASN A 117 3.91 -9.91 6.47
C ASN A 117 3.70 -9.23 7.84
N HIS A 118 2.46 -9.18 8.29
CA HIS A 118 2.10 -8.66 9.61
C HIS A 118 0.96 -9.45 10.23
N THR A 119 0.96 -9.55 11.55
CA THR A 119 -0.11 -10.20 12.32
C THR A 119 -1.45 -9.50 12.10
N TRP A 120 -2.48 -10.27 11.81
CA TRP A 120 -3.85 -9.76 11.76
C TRP A 120 -4.46 -9.77 13.15
N SER A 121 -5.04 -8.65 13.53
CA SER A 121 -5.79 -8.51 14.77
C SER A 121 -7.08 -7.75 14.55
N THR A 122 -7.98 -7.79 15.51
CA THR A 122 -9.24 -7.06 15.48
C THR A 122 -9.05 -5.54 15.35
N LYS A 123 -7.87 -5.00 15.65
CA LYS A 123 -7.51 -3.58 15.41
C LYS A 123 -7.18 -3.28 13.95
N THR A 124 -6.82 -4.27 13.17
CA THR A 124 -6.46 -4.07 11.74
C THR A 124 -7.65 -3.51 10.96
N TRP A 125 -8.86 -3.99 11.24
CA TRP A 125 -10.08 -3.70 10.48
C TRP A 125 -11.14 -2.90 11.23
N SER A 126 -11.00 -2.69 12.54
CA SER A 126 -11.95 -1.92 13.35
C SER A 126 -11.26 -1.27 14.54
N ALA A 127 -11.27 0.05 14.58
CA ALA A 127 -10.90 0.82 15.77
C ALA A 127 -12.11 1.22 16.62
N SER A 128 -13.30 0.64 16.35
CA SER A 128 -14.54 1.16 16.90
C SER A 128 -14.81 0.81 18.36
N ASN A 129 -14.05 -0.13 18.96
CA ASN A 129 -14.27 -0.49 20.36
C ASN A 129 -12.97 -0.53 21.16
N SER A 130 -12.65 0.60 21.79
CA SER A 130 -11.59 0.70 22.80
C SER A 130 -11.86 -0.17 24.06
N GLN A 131 -13.01 -0.81 24.14
CA GLN A 131 -13.40 -1.70 25.24
C GLN A 131 -13.11 -3.19 24.96
N PHE A 132 -12.85 -3.58 23.69
CA PHE A 132 -12.48 -4.95 23.40
C PHE A 132 -10.97 -5.13 23.44
N LYS A 133 -10.54 -6.16 24.20
CA LYS A 133 -9.16 -6.66 24.19
C LYS A 133 -8.78 -6.98 22.75
N GLU A 134 -7.60 -6.52 22.30
CA GLU A 134 -7.08 -6.90 21.00
C GLU A 134 -7.00 -8.42 20.89
N THR A 135 -7.69 -8.98 19.91
CA THR A 135 -7.65 -10.40 19.62
C THR A 135 -6.87 -10.62 18.35
N VAL A 136 -5.88 -11.50 18.41
CA VAL A 136 -5.14 -11.94 17.23
C VAL A 136 -6.05 -12.85 16.41
N ILE A 137 -6.18 -12.54 15.13
CA ILE A 137 -6.92 -13.32 14.14
C ILE A 137 -6.00 -14.35 13.51
N MET A 138 -4.83 -13.90 13.05
CA MET A 138 -3.79 -14.75 12.47
C MET A 138 -2.42 -14.14 12.78
N GLU A 139 -1.58 -14.91 13.46
CA GLU A 139 -0.25 -14.48 13.84
C GLU A 139 0.75 -14.66 12.67
N GLN A 140 1.54 -13.62 12.40
CA GLN A 140 2.66 -13.72 11.47
C GLN A 140 3.83 -14.39 12.17
N THR A 141 4.26 -15.53 11.63
CA THR A 141 5.43 -16.29 12.12
C THR A 141 6.47 -16.44 11.02
N TYR A 142 7.70 -16.75 11.42
CA TYR A 142 8.83 -17.00 10.51
C TYR A 142 9.55 -18.27 10.96
N PRO A 143 9.03 -19.47 10.62
CA PRO A 143 9.55 -20.75 11.13
C PRO A 143 10.94 -21.14 10.62
N GLY A 144 11.48 -20.41 9.64
CA GLY A 144 12.85 -20.63 9.15
C GLY A 144 12.89 -21.27 7.76
N GLU A 145 13.98 -22.01 7.48
CA GLU A 145 14.35 -22.46 6.14
C GLU A 145 13.26 -23.27 5.43
N GLU A 146 12.68 -24.26 6.10
CA GLU A 146 11.66 -25.13 5.50
C GLU A 146 10.38 -24.34 5.13
N ASP A 147 10.01 -23.34 5.93
CA ASP A 147 8.89 -22.47 5.60
C ASP A 147 9.23 -21.54 4.43
N TYR A 148 10.45 -21.03 4.34
CA TYR A 148 10.87 -20.24 3.18
C TYR A 148 10.83 -21.06 1.88
N LYS A 149 11.22 -22.33 1.91
CA LYS A 149 11.11 -23.26 0.77
C LYS A 149 9.65 -23.53 0.43
N LEU A 150 8.82 -23.79 1.43
CA LEU A 150 7.38 -24.03 1.24
C LEU A 150 6.70 -22.82 0.60
N HIS A 151 6.97 -21.61 1.14
CA HIS A 151 6.44 -20.36 0.62
C HIS A 151 6.83 -20.14 -0.85
N PHE A 152 8.11 -20.31 -1.20
CA PHE A 152 8.57 -20.23 -2.58
C PHE A 152 7.84 -21.22 -3.48
N ASN A 153 7.77 -22.50 -3.08
CA ASN A 153 7.19 -23.57 -3.88
C ASN A 153 5.68 -23.39 -4.11
N THR A 154 4.97 -22.84 -3.13
CA THR A 154 3.54 -22.50 -3.26
C THR A 154 3.29 -21.52 -4.41
N TYR A 155 4.18 -20.54 -4.59
CA TYR A 155 4.06 -19.54 -5.65
C TYR A 155 4.92 -19.80 -6.90
N LEU A 156 5.60 -20.95 -6.99
CA LEU A 156 6.50 -21.27 -8.10
C LEU A 156 5.81 -21.17 -9.47
N LYS A 157 4.54 -21.59 -9.57
CA LYS A 157 3.77 -21.44 -10.81
C LYS A 157 3.63 -19.97 -11.22
N ALA A 158 3.39 -19.08 -10.28
CA ALA A 158 3.32 -17.64 -10.54
C ALA A 158 4.69 -17.07 -10.93
N PHE A 159 5.77 -17.49 -10.27
CA PHE A 159 7.13 -17.04 -10.59
C PHE A 159 7.60 -17.45 -11.99
N LYS A 160 7.11 -18.59 -12.51
CA LYS A 160 7.36 -19.06 -13.87
C LYS A 160 6.46 -18.42 -14.94
N ASP A 161 5.41 -17.72 -14.53
CA ASP A 161 4.48 -17.06 -15.45
C ASP A 161 5.17 -15.91 -16.20
N SER A 162 4.96 -15.83 -17.51
CA SER A 162 5.55 -14.79 -18.36
C SER A 162 5.03 -13.40 -18.03
N ARG A 163 3.85 -13.29 -17.40
CA ARG A 163 3.24 -12.03 -16.94
C ARG A 163 3.89 -11.52 -15.64
N TYR A 164 4.70 -12.32 -14.95
CA TYR A 164 5.32 -11.88 -13.70
C TYR A 164 6.30 -10.72 -13.95
N ILE A 165 6.08 -9.58 -13.27
CA ILE A 165 6.88 -8.36 -13.44
C ILE A 165 8.33 -8.61 -13.02
N ARG A 166 9.26 -8.11 -13.84
CA ARG A 166 10.70 -8.24 -13.60
C ARG A 166 11.40 -6.89 -13.63
N VAL A 167 12.52 -6.82 -12.93
CA VAL A 167 13.50 -5.73 -12.94
C VAL A 167 14.88 -6.38 -13.08
N ASP A 168 15.69 -5.93 -14.03
CA ASP A 168 16.98 -6.54 -14.41
C ASP A 168 16.84 -8.05 -14.72
N GLY A 169 15.69 -8.44 -15.23
CA GLY A 169 15.32 -9.83 -15.49
C GLY A 169 15.03 -10.67 -14.25
N LYS A 170 15.13 -10.12 -13.03
CA LYS A 170 14.79 -10.77 -11.74
C LYS A 170 13.33 -10.54 -11.39
N LEU A 171 12.72 -11.47 -10.67
CA LEU A 171 11.33 -11.39 -10.21
C LEU A 171 11.14 -10.30 -9.17
N LEU A 172 10.27 -9.33 -9.44
CA LEU A 172 9.97 -8.26 -8.49
C LEU A 172 9.13 -8.78 -7.34
N PHE A 173 9.63 -8.61 -6.10
CA PHE A 173 8.92 -9.03 -4.90
C PHE A 173 8.97 -7.95 -3.83
N VAL A 174 7.79 -7.52 -3.36
CA VAL A 174 7.66 -6.42 -2.39
C VAL A 174 7.41 -6.98 -0.99
N ILE A 175 8.03 -6.41 0.03
CA ILE A 175 7.85 -6.79 1.44
C ILE A 175 7.33 -5.60 2.22
N PHE A 176 6.16 -5.78 2.86
CA PHE A 176 5.46 -4.71 3.59
C PHE A 176 6.18 -4.31 4.87
N SER A 177 6.54 -5.30 5.71
CA SER A 177 7.29 -5.09 6.96
C SER A 177 8.68 -5.70 6.86
N PRO A 178 9.61 -5.06 6.10
CA PRO A 178 10.89 -5.68 5.74
C PRO A 178 11.79 -5.96 6.95
N LEU A 179 11.70 -5.13 8.00
CA LEU A 179 12.53 -5.30 9.21
C LEU A 179 11.97 -6.34 10.20
N SER A 180 10.77 -6.87 9.93
CA SER A 180 10.16 -7.89 10.79
C SER A 180 10.63 -9.32 10.46
N ILE A 181 11.30 -9.53 9.32
CA ILE A 181 11.85 -10.83 8.95
C ILE A 181 13.18 -11.03 9.72
N PRO A 182 13.28 -12.04 10.60
CA PRO A 182 14.44 -12.19 11.48
C PRO A 182 15.76 -12.38 10.73
N ASN A 183 15.76 -13.17 9.67
CA ASN A 183 16.94 -13.46 8.85
C ASN A 183 16.63 -13.31 7.36
N PHE A 184 16.43 -12.07 6.90
CA PHE A 184 16.11 -11.79 5.50
C PHE A 184 17.22 -12.21 4.55
N VAL A 185 18.48 -12.08 4.92
CA VAL A 185 19.62 -12.47 4.09
C VAL A 185 19.57 -13.96 3.76
N GLU A 186 19.23 -14.79 4.73
CA GLU A 186 19.08 -16.22 4.56
C GLU A 186 17.88 -16.57 3.67
N MET A 187 16.72 -15.96 3.92
CA MET A 187 15.54 -16.11 3.07
C MET A 187 15.87 -15.76 1.61
N LYS A 188 16.54 -14.61 1.38
CA LYS A 188 16.96 -14.17 0.04
C LYS A 188 17.88 -15.18 -0.62
N ARG A 189 18.84 -15.74 0.12
CA ARG A 189 19.77 -16.77 -0.38
C ARG A 189 19.01 -18.02 -0.82
N ILE A 190 18.12 -18.54 0.02
CA ILE A 190 17.30 -19.72 -0.26
C ILE A 190 16.44 -19.49 -1.51
N TRP A 191 15.72 -18.37 -1.55
CA TRP A 191 14.83 -18.07 -2.67
C TRP A 191 15.57 -17.87 -4.00
N ASN A 192 16.75 -17.23 -3.97
CA ASN A 192 17.56 -17.07 -5.18
C ASN A 192 18.12 -18.43 -5.68
N ASN A 193 18.53 -19.31 -4.78
CA ASN A 193 18.98 -20.66 -5.17
C ASN A 193 17.84 -21.45 -5.80
N LEU A 194 16.67 -21.49 -5.14
CA LEU A 194 15.49 -22.17 -5.69
C LEU A 194 15.04 -21.56 -7.04
N ALA A 195 15.15 -20.25 -7.19
CA ALA A 195 14.85 -19.59 -8.46
C ALA A 195 15.81 -20.05 -9.57
N MET A 196 17.11 -20.08 -9.30
CA MET A 196 18.14 -20.56 -10.26
C MET A 196 17.93 -22.02 -10.62
N GLU A 197 17.65 -22.90 -9.67
CA GLU A 197 17.32 -24.32 -9.89
C GLU A 197 16.09 -24.49 -10.79
N ASN A 198 15.20 -23.52 -10.80
CA ASN A 198 13.99 -23.47 -11.63
C ASN A 198 14.15 -22.67 -12.94
N GLY A 199 15.37 -22.29 -13.32
CA GLY A 199 15.66 -21.55 -14.57
C GLY A 199 15.32 -20.07 -14.53
N LEU A 200 15.16 -19.48 -13.33
CA LEU A 200 14.86 -18.05 -13.11
C LEU A 200 16.14 -17.31 -12.69
N LYS A 201 16.19 -15.99 -12.91
CA LYS A 201 17.36 -15.14 -12.58
C LYS A 201 17.42 -14.70 -11.11
N GLY A 202 16.54 -15.21 -10.24
CA GLY A 202 16.42 -14.78 -8.85
C GLY A 202 15.41 -13.66 -8.67
N PHE A 203 15.47 -13.00 -7.51
CA PHE A 203 14.51 -11.98 -7.09
C PHE A 203 15.13 -10.59 -6.98
N TYR A 204 14.31 -9.59 -7.27
CA TYR A 204 14.55 -8.19 -6.99
C TYR A 204 13.65 -7.79 -5.82
N PHE A 205 14.20 -7.78 -4.60
CA PHE A 205 13.45 -7.53 -3.39
C PHE A 205 13.34 -6.05 -3.06
N ILE A 206 12.10 -5.57 -2.88
CA ILE A 206 11.80 -4.20 -2.50
C ILE A 206 11.22 -4.17 -1.09
N GLY A 207 11.86 -3.43 -0.18
CA GLY A 207 11.32 -3.18 1.16
C GLY A 207 10.49 -1.90 1.20
N ILE A 208 9.30 -1.92 1.84
CA ILE A 208 8.51 -0.72 2.04
C ILE A 208 9.03 0.07 3.23
N ALA A 209 9.26 1.38 3.04
CA ALA A 209 9.80 2.29 4.05
C ALA A 209 8.75 3.34 4.49
N GLU A 210 7.63 2.89 5.06
CA GLU A 210 6.56 3.81 5.48
C GLU A 210 6.67 4.22 6.96
N ASN A 211 6.65 3.24 7.86
CA ASN A 211 6.42 3.48 9.29
C ASN A 211 7.69 3.77 10.09
N TYR A 212 8.86 3.65 9.48
CA TYR A 212 10.14 3.76 10.18
C TYR A 212 10.65 5.19 10.28
N THR A 213 10.08 6.13 9.51
CA THR A 213 10.55 7.52 9.47
C THR A 213 10.06 8.35 10.64
N VAL A 214 8.94 7.96 11.28
CA VAL A 214 8.40 8.62 12.48
C VAL A 214 7.93 7.55 13.45
N THR A 215 8.73 7.23 14.47
CA THR A 215 8.28 6.32 15.51
C THR A 215 7.17 6.96 16.33
N ASN A 216 6.01 6.30 16.39
CA ASN A 216 4.88 6.69 17.24
C ASN A 216 5.14 6.46 18.75
N ASN A 217 6.39 6.40 19.19
CA ASN A 217 6.74 6.34 20.61
C ASN A 217 6.46 7.67 21.32
N THR A 218 5.26 8.24 21.11
CA THR A 218 4.77 9.42 21.82
C THR A 218 3.87 9.05 23.01
N THR A 219 4.07 7.90 23.63
CA THR A 219 3.55 7.64 24.98
C THR A 219 4.41 8.27 26.05
N SER A 220 5.58 8.79 25.72
CA SER A 220 6.46 9.46 26.67
C SER A 220 6.36 10.99 26.54
N HIS A 221 6.24 11.65 27.67
CA HIS A 221 6.02 13.06 27.96
C HIS A 221 7.08 14.06 27.41
N SER A 222 7.81 13.76 26.37
CA SER A 222 8.83 14.68 25.85
C SER A 222 8.23 15.63 24.78
N ILE A 223 7.86 16.80 25.23
CA ILE A 223 7.33 17.95 24.46
C ILE A 223 8.36 18.54 23.47
N LYS A 224 9.57 18.02 23.36
CA LYS A 224 10.75 18.78 22.86
C LYS A 224 11.30 18.43 21.48
N LYS A 225 10.75 17.50 20.69
CA LYS A 225 11.35 17.23 19.39
C LYS A 225 10.49 17.76 18.23
N ARG A 226 10.80 19.00 17.81
CA ARG A 226 10.24 19.57 16.56
C ARG A 226 10.87 18.83 15.37
N TYR A 227 10.06 18.14 14.58
CA TYR A 227 10.50 17.60 13.30
C TYR A 227 10.57 18.72 12.27
N THR A 228 11.70 18.84 11.61
CA THR A 228 11.89 19.69 10.43
C THR A 228 11.97 18.81 9.19
N TYR A 229 11.78 19.41 8.01
CA TYR A 229 11.97 18.70 6.75
C TYR A 229 13.36 18.01 6.70
N SER A 230 14.44 18.72 7.05
CA SER A 230 15.78 18.16 7.09
C SER A 230 15.93 16.98 8.05
N SER A 231 15.33 17.05 9.25
CA SER A 231 15.41 15.94 10.22
C SER A 231 14.65 14.69 9.74
N LEU A 232 13.53 14.87 9.04
CA LEU A 232 12.76 13.76 8.48
C LEU A 232 13.41 13.19 7.22
N ALA A 233 14.07 14.01 6.41
CA ALA A 233 14.89 13.58 5.28
C ALA A 233 16.06 12.68 5.74
N LYS A 234 16.81 13.11 6.79
CA LYS A 234 17.87 12.28 7.40
C LYS A 234 17.33 10.96 7.96
N LYS A 235 16.14 10.97 8.56
CA LYS A 235 15.51 9.73 9.02
C LYS A 235 15.15 8.80 7.86
N ALA A 236 14.58 9.34 6.78
CA ALA A 236 14.28 8.55 5.59
C ALA A 236 15.56 7.91 5.03
N GLU A 237 16.63 8.69 4.89
CA GLU A 237 17.94 8.21 4.47
C GLU A 237 18.46 7.07 5.35
N SER A 238 18.40 7.23 6.67
CA SER A 238 18.82 6.19 7.64
C SER A 238 18.03 4.89 7.46
N VAL A 239 16.71 5.00 7.22
CA VAL A 239 15.86 3.83 6.96
C VAL A 239 16.22 3.14 5.66
N TYR A 240 16.45 3.93 4.59
CA TYR A 240 16.83 3.37 3.28
C TYR A 240 18.17 2.64 3.39
N ASN A 241 19.17 3.26 4.01
CA ASN A 241 20.48 2.64 4.21
C ASN A 241 20.37 1.35 5.03
N ASN A 242 19.59 1.32 6.11
CA ASN A 242 19.36 0.11 6.91
C ASN A 242 18.74 -1.02 6.06
N LEU A 243 17.80 -0.72 5.15
CA LEU A 243 17.21 -1.72 4.28
C LEU A 243 18.26 -2.25 3.26
N PHE A 244 19.09 -1.38 2.69
CA PHE A 244 20.18 -1.82 1.80
C PHE A 244 21.23 -2.67 2.54
N GLU A 245 21.64 -2.28 3.75
CA GLU A 245 22.55 -3.06 4.61
C GLU A 245 21.98 -4.45 4.94
N LYS A 246 20.64 -4.56 5.05
CA LYS A 246 19.98 -5.85 5.22
C LYS A 246 19.82 -6.66 3.93
N GLY A 247 20.28 -6.15 2.79
CA GLY A 247 20.32 -6.88 1.54
C GLY A 247 19.13 -6.67 0.61
N PHE A 248 18.24 -5.68 0.86
CA PHE A 248 17.21 -5.31 -0.09
C PHE A 248 17.83 -4.67 -1.34
N ASP A 249 17.30 -4.98 -2.52
CA ASP A 249 17.80 -4.44 -3.80
C ASP A 249 17.29 -3.00 -4.01
N ALA A 250 16.09 -2.71 -3.52
CA ALA A 250 15.46 -1.40 -3.60
C ALA A 250 14.51 -1.12 -2.42
N VAL A 251 14.07 0.13 -2.35
CA VAL A 251 13.13 0.61 -1.34
C VAL A 251 11.91 1.23 -2.02
N ASN A 252 10.70 0.87 -1.59
CA ASN A 252 9.51 1.63 -1.92
C ASN A 252 9.31 2.74 -0.88
N SER A 253 9.49 3.98 -1.28
CA SER A 253 9.36 5.16 -0.43
C SER A 253 7.90 5.57 -0.27
N ARG A 254 7.43 5.66 0.97
CA ARG A 254 6.11 6.17 1.34
C ARG A 254 6.24 7.36 2.29
N GLY A 255 5.77 8.53 1.85
CA GLY A 255 5.91 9.80 2.58
C GLY A 255 4.77 10.14 3.52
N SER A 256 3.75 9.28 3.67
CA SER A 256 2.50 9.58 4.36
C SER A 256 2.69 10.15 5.77
N ASN A 257 3.43 9.44 6.62
CA ASN A 257 3.65 9.86 8.02
C ASN A 257 4.46 11.16 8.14
N ARG A 258 5.53 11.31 7.36
CA ARG A 258 6.33 12.55 7.37
C ARG A 258 5.54 13.74 6.85
N ALA A 259 4.74 13.57 5.79
CA ALA A 259 3.91 14.62 5.26
C ALA A 259 2.86 15.10 6.26
N GLN A 260 2.21 14.19 6.99
CA GLN A 260 1.27 14.53 8.06
C GLN A 260 1.93 15.36 9.16
N VAL A 261 3.12 14.93 9.64
CA VAL A 261 3.86 15.65 10.69
C VAL A 261 4.27 17.05 10.24
N LEU A 262 4.63 17.26 8.97
CA LEU A 262 4.99 18.56 8.43
C LEU A 262 3.79 19.44 8.07
N SER A 263 2.61 18.84 7.88
CA SER A 263 1.39 19.56 7.51
C SER A 263 0.67 20.22 8.70
N ASP A 264 0.88 19.74 9.92
CA ASP A 264 0.36 20.40 11.12
C ASP A 264 1.31 21.53 11.55
N SER A 265 0.78 22.76 11.71
CA SER A 265 1.55 23.79 12.39
C SER A 265 1.78 23.34 13.85
N PRO A 266 2.93 23.66 14.46
CA PRO A 266 3.22 23.26 15.84
C PRO A 266 2.15 23.75 16.82
N LEU A 267 1.65 24.97 16.65
CA LEU A 267 0.60 25.54 17.50
C LEU A 267 -0.70 24.75 17.41
N VAL A 268 -1.12 24.39 16.19
CA VAL A 268 -2.34 23.58 15.96
C VAL A 268 -2.18 22.18 16.54
N TYR A 269 -1.02 21.56 16.36
CA TYR A 269 -0.71 20.25 16.92
C TYR A 269 -0.78 20.23 18.44
N TYR A 270 -0.11 21.19 19.12
CA TYR A 270 -0.13 21.28 20.59
C TYR A 270 -1.51 21.65 21.12
N PHE A 271 -2.22 22.56 20.45
CA PHE A 271 -3.58 22.92 20.82
C PHE A 271 -4.54 21.73 20.74
N LYS A 272 -4.50 20.97 19.64
CA LYS A 272 -5.29 19.73 19.51
C LYS A 272 -5.00 18.75 20.65
N ARG A 273 -3.73 18.51 20.96
CA ARG A 273 -3.32 17.59 22.06
C ARG A 273 -3.78 18.11 23.43
N PHE A 274 -3.64 19.39 23.69
CA PHE A 274 -4.12 20.02 24.92
C PHE A 274 -5.63 19.82 25.08
N MET A 275 -6.42 20.13 24.06
CA MET A 275 -7.87 19.96 24.07
C MET A 275 -8.28 18.50 24.26
N MET A 276 -7.61 17.57 23.60
CA MET A 276 -7.84 16.12 23.77
C MET A 276 -7.54 15.67 25.20
N LYS A 277 -6.44 16.15 25.79
CA LYS A 277 -5.99 15.73 27.13
C LYS A 277 -6.81 16.36 28.25
N VAL A 278 -7.08 17.66 28.19
CA VAL A 278 -7.73 18.42 29.27
C VAL A 278 -9.25 18.23 29.24
N PHE A 279 -9.85 18.27 28.06
CA PHE A 279 -11.32 18.24 27.91
C PHE A 279 -11.85 16.86 27.47
N ASN A 280 -11.00 15.84 27.36
CA ASN A 280 -11.35 14.51 26.85
C ASN A 280 -12.13 14.56 25.52
N LEU A 281 -11.86 15.59 24.69
CA LEU A 281 -12.54 15.80 23.42
C LEU A 281 -11.92 14.90 22.35
N LYS A 282 -12.75 14.08 21.72
CA LYS A 282 -12.35 13.31 20.53
C LYS A 282 -12.27 14.22 19.31
N ILE A 283 -11.11 14.85 19.09
CA ILE A 283 -10.88 15.70 17.93
C ILE A 283 -10.54 14.83 16.72
N ILE A 284 -11.27 15.06 15.62
CA ILE A 284 -10.99 14.38 14.35
C ILE A 284 -9.71 14.97 13.76
N VAL A 285 -8.70 14.12 13.63
CA VAL A 285 -7.41 14.48 13.02
C VAL A 285 -7.54 14.35 11.51
N LYS A 286 -7.35 15.47 10.81
CA LYS A 286 -7.47 15.54 9.35
C LYS A 286 -6.41 16.47 8.77
N TYR A 287 -5.98 16.17 7.53
CA TYR A 287 -4.94 16.89 6.82
C TYR A 287 -5.43 17.29 5.43
N ASN A 288 -5.09 18.50 4.99
CA ASN A 288 -5.40 18.93 3.63
C ASN A 288 -4.48 18.19 2.65
N TYR A 289 -5.05 17.56 1.63
CA TYR A 289 -4.27 16.78 0.65
C TYR A 289 -3.22 17.63 -0.09
N LYS A 290 -3.51 18.93 -0.32
CA LYS A 290 -2.54 19.88 -0.90
C LYS A 290 -1.26 19.97 -0.03
N ASP A 291 -1.41 20.03 1.29
CA ASP A 291 -0.26 20.12 2.19
C ASP A 291 0.50 18.79 2.28
N ILE A 292 -0.24 17.68 2.23
CA ILE A 292 0.36 16.34 2.15
C ILE A 292 1.27 16.24 0.92
N ILE A 293 0.78 16.51 -0.29
CA ILE A 293 1.57 16.37 -1.52
C ILE A 293 2.75 17.35 -1.61
N ASN A 294 2.70 18.47 -0.87
CA ASN A 294 3.81 19.41 -0.79
C ASN A 294 4.96 18.89 0.08
N ASN A 295 4.65 18.05 1.08
CA ASN A 295 5.60 17.52 2.05
C ASN A 295 5.88 16.02 1.87
N TYR A 296 5.35 15.40 0.79
CA TYR A 296 5.36 13.95 0.63
C TYR A 296 6.76 13.38 0.31
N TYR A 297 7.47 14.04 -0.59
CA TYR A 297 8.77 13.59 -1.06
C TYR A 297 9.94 14.31 -0.37
N VAL A 298 11.08 13.63 -0.29
CA VAL A 298 12.37 14.18 0.15
C VAL A 298 13.41 14.00 -0.95
N LYS A 299 14.54 14.70 -0.85
CA LYS A 299 15.61 14.62 -1.86
C LYS A 299 16.21 13.22 -2.01
N GLU A 300 16.19 12.44 -0.93
CA GLU A 300 16.66 11.07 -0.87
C GLU A 300 15.83 10.11 -1.75
N ASP A 301 14.60 10.49 -2.08
CA ASP A 301 13.73 9.73 -2.99
C ASP A 301 14.22 9.77 -4.46
N LYS A 302 15.23 10.60 -4.80
CA LYS A 302 15.90 10.62 -6.11
C LYS A 302 16.89 9.48 -6.35
N ARG A 303 17.31 8.76 -5.29
CA ARG A 303 18.26 7.64 -5.42
C ARG A 303 17.69 6.58 -6.38
N ASP A 304 18.55 6.02 -7.24
CA ASP A 304 18.11 5.11 -8.34
C ASP A 304 17.37 3.88 -7.86
N ASN A 305 17.70 3.39 -6.67
CA ASN A 305 17.08 2.24 -6.03
C ASN A 305 16.00 2.61 -4.98
N VAL A 306 15.45 3.83 -5.04
CA VAL A 306 14.31 4.26 -4.20
C VAL A 306 13.12 4.59 -5.09
N TYR A 307 12.09 3.76 -5.08
CA TYR A 307 10.90 3.89 -5.92
C TYR A 307 9.80 4.66 -5.20
N PRO A 308 9.44 5.88 -5.68
CA PRO A 308 8.43 6.70 -5.03
C PRO A 308 7.03 6.11 -5.14
N THR A 309 6.20 6.42 -4.13
CA THR A 309 4.76 6.11 -4.14
C THR A 309 3.96 7.34 -4.56
N ILE A 310 2.96 7.13 -5.42
CA ILE A 310 1.86 8.06 -5.69
C ILE A 310 0.60 7.55 -5.00
N ILE A 311 -0.18 8.45 -4.41
CA ILE A 311 -1.35 8.09 -3.61
C ILE A 311 -2.47 9.12 -3.81
N PRO A 312 -3.66 8.72 -4.33
CA PRO A 312 -4.71 9.66 -4.69
C PRO A 312 -5.40 10.28 -3.48
N ASN A 313 -5.47 9.55 -2.37
CA ASN A 313 -6.08 9.95 -1.11
C ASN A 313 -5.68 9.00 0.01
N PHE A 314 -6.00 9.34 1.26
CA PHE A 314 -5.92 8.42 2.40
C PHE A 314 -6.98 8.77 3.45
N ASP A 315 -7.89 7.85 3.71
CA ASP A 315 -8.99 8.06 4.65
C ASP A 315 -9.43 6.75 5.28
N ARG A 316 -8.97 6.50 6.50
CA ARG A 316 -9.30 5.28 7.25
C ARG A 316 -10.63 5.35 8.01
N SER A 317 -11.43 6.38 7.79
CA SER A 317 -12.71 6.50 8.49
C SER A 317 -13.71 5.35 8.23
N PRO A 318 -13.72 4.67 7.07
CA PRO A 318 -14.55 3.49 6.89
C PRO A 318 -14.22 2.36 7.87
N ARG A 319 -12.93 2.10 8.13
CA ARG A 319 -12.47 1.08 9.08
C ARG A 319 -12.53 1.54 10.53
N ALA A 320 -12.15 2.79 10.82
CA ALA A 320 -11.87 3.26 12.17
C ALA A 320 -12.92 4.26 12.73
N GLY A 321 -13.86 4.72 11.91
CA GLY A 321 -14.86 5.71 12.32
C GLY A 321 -14.22 6.96 12.91
N LYS A 322 -14.81 7.48 14.02
CA LYS A 322 -14.30 8.66 14.73
C LYS A 322 -12.94 8.45 15.43
N ASN A 323 -12.45 7.22 15.50
CA ASN A 323 -11.16 6.92 16.13
C ASN A 323 -9.99 6.99 15.13
N THR A 324 -10.27 7.28 13.85
CA THR A 324 -9.22 7.43 12.85
C THR A 324 -8.35 8.67 13.12
N THR A 325 -7.06 8.53 12.90
CA THR A 325 -6.08 9.62 12.93
C THR A 325 -5.63 10.04 11.55
N ASN A 326 -6.13 9.39 10.51
CA ASN A 326 -5.65 9.53 9.14
C ASN A 326 -6.82 9.80 8.20
N ILE A 327 -7.18 11.08 8.06
CA ILE A 327 -8.12 11.55 7.04
C ILE A 327 -7.44 12.65 6.23
N TRP A 328 -7.25 12.42 4.94
CA TRP A 328 -6.86 13.46 4.01
C TRP A 328 -8.10 13.96 3.29
N TYR A 329 -8.36 15.26 3.40
CA TYR A 329 -9.54 15.88 2.79
C TYR A 329 -9.14 16.78 1.63
N ASN A 330 -10.09 17.16 0.80
CA ASN A 330 -9.90 17.95 -0.43
C ASN A 330 -8.97 17.28 -1.45
N SER A 331 -8.93 15.96 -1.49
CA SER A 331 -8.28 15.27 -2.61
C SER A 331 -9.09 15.47 -3.89
N THR A 332 -8.40 15.84 -4.97
CA THR A 332 -8.98 15.99 -6.31
C THR A 332 -8.04 15.41 -7.37
N PRO A 333 -8.55 15.06 -8.55
CA PRO A 333 -7.71 14.60 -9.67
C PRO A 333 -6.59 15.59 -10.04
N GLU A 334 -6.85 16.91 -9.95
CA GLU A 334 -5.88 17.96 -10.27
C GLU A 334 -4.73 18.01 -9.25
N LEU A 335 -5.01 17.78 -7.97
CA LEU A 335 -3.97 17.67 -6.95
C LEU A 335 -3.19 16.36 -7.09
N PHE A 336 -3.85 15.27 -7.43
CA PHE A 336 -3.18 14.00 -7.73
C PHE A 336 -2.26 14.14 -8.95
N ARG A 337 -2.68 14.85 -10.01
CA ARG A 337 -1.82 15.21 -11.14
C ARG A 337 -0.51 15.87 -10.69
N LYS A 338 -0.61 16.84 -9.76
CA LYS A 338 0.57 17.52 -9.22
C LYS A 338 1.50 16.58 -8.47
N GLN A 339 0.95 15.62 -7.74
CA GLN A 339 1.75 14.60 -7.06
C GLN A 339 2.49 13.69 -8.05
N ILE A 340 1.78 13.21 -9.08
CA ILE A 340 2.40 12.35 -10.12
C ILE A 340 3.54 13.08 -10.82
N ILE A 341 3.34 14.35 -11.21
CA ILE A 341 4.41 15.16 -11.87
C ILE A 341 5.64 15.26 -10.95
N LYS A 342 5.46 15.52 -9.65
CA LYS A 342 6.58 15.53 -8.69
C LYS A 342 7.27 14.16 -8.60
N ALA A 343 6.51 13.06 -8.57
CA ALA A 343 7.08 11.72 -8.54
C ALA A 343 7.85 11.38 -9.82
N MET A 344 7.32 11.75 -10.98
CA MET A 344 8.00 11.56 -12.25
C MET A 344 9.31 12.36 -12.34
N ASP A 345 9.36 13.58 -11.79
CA ASP A 345 10.59 14.38 -11.74
C ASP A 345 11.71 13.72 -10.90
N LEU A 346 11.33 12.93 -9.87
CA LEU A 346 12.31 12.18 -9.07
C LEU A 346 12.99 11.05 -9.85
N ILE A 347 12.31 10.49 -10.86
CA ILE A 347 12.76 9.30 -11.59
C ILE A 347 13.13 9.58 -13.05
N LYS A 348 13.04 10.83 -13.52
CA LYS A 348 13.17 11.18 -14.95
C LYS A 348 14.50 10.80 -15.58
N ASP A 349 15.58 10.87 -14.78
CA ASP A 349 16.96 10.65 -15.24
C ASP A 349 17.40 9.18 -15.14
N ARG A 350 16.50 8.26 -14.70
CA ARG A 350 16.77 6.82 -14.58
C ARG A 350 16.62 6.11 -15.92
N ASP A 351 17.21 4.93 -16.00
CA ASP A 351 16.95 3.99 -17.09
C ASP A 351 15.48 3.60 -17.12
N GLU A 352 14.96 3.31 -18.31
CA GLU A 352 13.52 3.01 -18.51
C GLU A 352 13.01 1.86 -17.62
N GLU A 353 13.83 0.84 -17.38
CA GLU A 353 13.49 -0.29 -16.53
C GLU A 353 13.34 0.10 -15.06
N HIS A 354 14.06 1.14 -14.61
CA HIS A 354 14.04 1.67 -13.24
C HIS A 354 13.15 2.91 -13.07
N LYS A 355 12.45 3.37 -14.09
CA LYS A 355 11.44 4.44 -13.98
C LYS A 355 10.15 3.90 -13.36
N ILE A 356 10.25 3.33 -12.15
CA ILE A 356 9.14 2.69 -11.45
C ILE A 356 8.50 3.66 -10.46
N LEU A 357 7.16 3.72 -10.50
CA LEU A 357 6.31 4.35 -9.49
C LEU A 357 5.36 3.29 -8.92
N PHE A 358 5.20 3.27 -7.60
CA PHE A 358 4.16 2.48 -6.98
C PHE A 358 2.91 3.31 -6.78
N LEU A 359 1.75 2.79 -7.18
CA LEU A 359 0.45 3.39 -6.91
C LEU A 359 -0.16 2.74 -5.67
N GLN A 360 -0.37 3.52 -4.65
CA GLN A 360 -1.08 3.10 -3.42
C GLN A 360 -2.50 3.69 -3.45
N SER A 361 -3.50 2.95 -3.90
CA SER A 361 -3.49 1.63 -4.49
C SER A 361 -4.47 1.57 -5.67
N TRP A 362 -4.69 0.41 -6.25
CA TRP A 362 -5.76 0.20 -7.22
C TRP A 362 -7.13 0.33 -6.55
N ASN A 363 -7.37 -0.47 -5.50
CA ASN A 363 -8.71 -0.72 -4.96
C ASN A 363 -8.82 -0.71 -3.42
N GLU A 364 -8.02 0.02 -2.69
CA GLU A 364 -8.12 0.03 -1.22
C GLU A 364 -9.17 1.02 -0.70
N TRP A 365 -10.44 0.71 -0.96
CA TRP A 365 -11.59 1.55 -0.64
C TRP A 365 -11.76 1.84 0.85
N GLY A 366 -11.49 0.84 1.71
CA GLY A 366 -11.60 0.98 3.17
C GLY A 366 -10.61 1.95 3.79
N GLU A 367 -9.51 2.25 3.09
CA GLU A 367 -8.55 3.29 3.46
C GLU A 367 -8.62 4.52 2.54
N GLY A 368 -9.55 4.51 1.59
CA GLY A 368 -9.79 5.63 0.70
C GLY A 368 -8.66 5.93 -0.29
N ASN A 369 -7.68 5.05 -0.43
CA ASN A 369 -6.56 5.19 -1.36
C ASN A 369 -6.76 4.29 -2.59
N TYR A 370 -7.77 4.55 -3.37
CA TYR A 370 -8.11 3.84 -4.59
C TYR A 370 -8.15 4.79 -5.79
N VAL A 371 -8.04 4.23 -7.00
CA VAL A 371 -8.20 4.95 -8.28
C VAL A 371 -9.34 4.39 -9.13
N GLU A 372 -9.96 3.29 -8.72
CA GLU A 372 -11.18 2.78 -9.37
C GLU A 372 -12.26 3.87 -9.43
N PRO A 373 -13.09 3.91 -10.47
CA PRO A 373 -14.11 4.93 -10.64
C PRO A 373 -15.13 4.97 -9.50
N ASP A 374 -15.37 6.16 -8.95
CA ASP A 374 -16.41 6.43 -7.95
C ASP A 374 -17.49 7.39 -8.50
N LEU A 375 -18.64 7.46 -7.80
CA LEU A 375 -19.75 8.33 -8.24
C LEU A 375 -19.41 9.82 -8.23
N LYS A 376 -18.41 10.26 -7.46
CA LYS A 376 -18.03 11.67 -7.38
C LYS A 376 -17.14 12.11 -8.52
N TYR A 377 -16.15 11.31 -8.85
CA TYR A 377 -15.11 11.68 -9.80
C TYR A 377 -15.16 10.89 -11.10
N GLY A 378 -15.95 9.80 -11.16
CA GLY A 378 -15.94 8.90 -12.31
C GLY A 378 -14.54 8.39 -12.59
N ARG A 379 -14.11 8.41 -13.84
CA ARG A 379 -12.79 7.96 -14.29
C ARG A 379 -11.68 9.01 -14.18
N LYS A 380 -11.91 10.20 -13.62
CA LYS A 380 -10.97 11.32 -13.67
C LYS A 380 -9.60 11.03 -13.05
N PHE A 381 -9.48 10.15 -12.05
CA PHE A 381 -8.16 9.72 -11.53
C PHE A 381 -7.41 8.85 -12.54
N LEU A 382 -8.11 7.98 -13.27
CA LEU A 382 -7.55 7.18 -14.35
C LEU A 382 -7.16 8.03 -15.56
N ASP A 383 -7.98 9.05 -15.88
CA ASP A 383 -7.69 10.00 -16.97
C ASP A 383 -6.38 10.76 -16.70
N VAL A 384 -6.16 11.20 -15.47
CA VAL A 384 -4.92 11.87 -15.05
C VAL A 384 -3.70 10.95 -15.23
N LEU A 385 -3.82 9.67 -14.82
CA LEU A 385 -2.76 8.70 -15.04
C LEU A 385 -2.49 8.50 -16.53
N ARG A 386 -3.54 8.28 -17.33
CA ARG A 386 -3.44 8.11 -18.78
C ARG A 386 -2.72 9.26 -19.47
N GLU A 387 -3.12 10.50 -19.18
CA GLU A 387 -2.55 11.70 -19.79
C GLU A 387 -1.05 11.90 -19.45
N LEU A 388 -0.63 11.51 -18.24
CA LEU A 388 0.75 11.68 -17.81
C LEU A 388 1.66 10.53 -18.20
N LEU A 389 1.13 9.31 -18.23
CA LEU A 389 1.93 8.09 -18.45
C LEU A 389 2.04 7.70 -19.92
N ILE A 390 1.00 7.97 -20.72
CA ILE A 390 0.95 7.55 -22.12
C ILE A 390 1.30 8.76 -23.00
N SER A 391 2.37 8.62 -23.80
CA SER A 391 2.65 9.61 -24.84
C SER A 391 1.61 9.53 -25.97
N LYS A 392 1.15 10.69 -26.40
CA LYS A 392 0.33 10.80 -27.62
C LYS A 392 1.14 10.42 -28.85
#